data_becc4f401ee08428c82477cf2872d941
#
_entry.id   becc4f401ee08428c82477cf2872d941
#
_cell.length_a   1.000
_cell.length_b   1.000
_cell.length_c   1.000
_cell.angle_alpha   90.00
_cell.angle_beta   90.00
_cell.angle_gamma   90.00
#
_symmetry.space_group_name_H-M   'P 1'
#
loop_
_entity.id
_entity.type
_entity.pdbx_description
1 polymer ?
#
loop_
_entity_poly.entity_id
_entity_poly.type
_entity_poly.pdbx_seq_one_letter_code
_entity_poly.pdbx_strand_id
1 'polypeptide(L)'
;MDNTKSINFWQVAQVSNNKKIHYSKLLKSAFDQKILFADEMILLEKFVNYTQEKNTELSSQLFQDVFVSFIIGNDFNKNFLEFGATDGIDLSNTFALEKKFGWEGVLAEPSPQWHERLEKNRPDTKIIKECIWNSTGCTLDFFMSSVGELSTINDFKESDLKSIPGNTK
;
A
#
# COMPACT_ATOMS: atom_id res chain seq x y z
N MET A 1 26.61 -13.99 -17.76
CA MET A 1 25.16 -14.13 -18.00
C MET A 1 24.49 -14.01 -16.65
N ASP A 2 24.09 -12.80 -16.36
CA ASP A 2 23.55 -12.44 -15.04
C ASP A 2 22.04 -12.63 -15.07
N ASN A 3 21.59 -13.78 -14.55
CA ASN A 3 20.17 -14.11 -14.41
C ASN A 3 19.69 -13.66 -13.01
N THR A 4 19.77 -12.37 -12.73
CA THR A 4 19.04 -11.77 -11.63
C THR A 4 17.54 -11.83 -11.95
N LYS A 5 16.89 -12.93 -11.57
CA LYS A 5 15.42 -12.98 -11.52
C LYS A 5 14.99 -11.95 -10.48
N SER A 6 14.60 -10.77 -10.95
CA SER A 6 13.91 -9.80 -10.10
C SER A 6 12.70 -10.50 -9.48
N ILE A 7 12.66 -10.57 -8.16
CA ILE A 7 11.50 -11.07 -7.45
C ILE A 7 10.36 -10.10 -7.76
N ASN A 8 9.37 -10.57 -8.52
CA ASN A 8 8.20 -9.78 -8.81
C ASN A 8 7.35 -9.72 -7.53
N PHE A 9 7.49 -8.65 -6.80
CA PHE A 9 6.81 -8.39 -5.52
C PHE A 9 5.28 -8.56 -5.63
N TRP A 10 4.70 -8.22 -6.79
CA TRP A 10 3.27 -8.35 -7.07
C TRP A 10 2.77 -9.78 -7.20
N GLN A 11 3.56 -10.67 -7.81
CA GLN A 11 3.22 -12.10 -7.89
C GLN A 11 3.22 -12.74 -6.49
N VAL A 12 4.01 -12.18 -5.59
CA VAL A 12 4.16 -12.63 -4.24
C VAL A 12 2.98 -12.19 -3.38
N ALA A 13 2.44 -11.00 -3.57
CA ALA A 13 1.30 -10.47 -2.82
C ALA A 13 -0.03 -11.17 -3.17
N GLN A 14 -0.20 -11.67 -4.39
CA GLN A 14 -1.45 -12.28 -4.85
C GLN A 14 -1.69 -13.73 -4.38
N VAL A 15 -0.67 -14.41 -3.84
CA VAL A 15 -0.72 -15.89 -3.73
C VAL A 15 -1.17 -16.41 -2.36
N SER A 16 -1.35 -15.63 -1.31
CA SER A 16 -1.78 -16.25 -0.07
C SER A 16 -2.52 -15.34 0.93
N ASN A 17 -3.68 -15.83 1.39
CA ASN A 17 -4.31 -15.43 2.65
C ASN A 17 -3.43 -15.71 3.89
N ASN A 18 -2.21 -16.23 3.71
CA ASN A 18 -1.28 -16.55 4.78
C ASN A 18 -0.03 -15.67 4.68
N LYS A 19 -0.21 -14.40 5.04
CA LYS A 19 0.83 -13.37 5.04
C LYS A 19 2.15 -13.82 5.72
N LYS A 20 2.08 -14.66 6.76
CA LYS A 20 3.26 -15.14 7.51
C LYS A 20 4.21 -16.04 6.71
N ILE A 21 3.65 -17.04 6.02
CA ILE A 21 4.43 -18.00 5.21
C ILE A 21 5.15 -17.25 4.08
N HIS A 22 4.52 -16.22 3.60
CA HIS A 22 4.99 -15.44 2.49
C HIS A 22 6.22 -14.59 2.84
N TYR A 23 6.16 -13.86 3.96
CA TYR A 23 7.28 -13.07 4.47
C TYR A 23 8.50 -13.93 4.80
N SER A 24 8.29 -15.08 5.43
CA SER A 24 9.37 -16.01 5.73
C SER A 24 10.08 -16.53 4.47
N LYS A 25 9.33 -16.72 3.37
CA LYS A 25 9.91 -17.11 2.08
C LYS A 25 10.70 -15.98 1.41
N LEU A 26 10.21 -14.74 1.48
CA LEU A 26 10.92 -13.57 0.98
C LEU A 26 12.22 -13.33 1.72
N LEU A 27 12.18 -13.41 3.04
CA LEU A 27 13.36 -13.30 3.89
C LEU A 27 14.39 -14.36 3.59
N LYS A 28 13.95 -15.61 3.51
CA LYS A 28 14.84 -16.72 3.15
C LYS A 28 15.46 -16.51 1.77
N SER A 29 14.67 -16.07 0.80
CA SER A 29 15.18 -15.79 -0.54
C SER A 29 16.18 -14.63 -0.56
N ALA A 30 15.93 -13.55 0.18
CA ALA A 30 16.87 -12.43 0.29
C ALA A 30 18.17 -12.85 0.99
N PHE A 31 18.08 -13.69 2.02
CA PHE A 31 19.23 -14.27 2.72
C PHE A 31 20.06 -15.18 1.82
N ASP A 32 19.40 -16.13 1.14
CA ASP A 32 20.05 -17.10 0.25
C ASP A 32 20.77 -16.42 -0.94
N GLN A 33 20.27 -15.26 -1.38
CA GLN A 33 20.84 -14.47 -2.49
C GLN A 33 21.91 -13.48 -2.03
N LYS A 34 22.21 -13.37 -0.75
CA LYS A 34 23.19 -12.42 -0.16
C LYS A 34 22.98 -10.97 -0.61
N ILE A 35 21.70 -10.57 -0.74
CA ILE A 35 21.33 -9.23 -1.20
C ILE A 35 21.49 -8.17 -0.11
N LEU A 36 21.54 -8.61 1.17
CA LEU A 36 21.53 -7.74 2.34
C LEU A 36 22.84 -7.84 3.11
N PHE A 37 23.28 -6.72 3.65
CA PHE A 37 24.39 -6.65 4.61
C PHE A 37 23.93 -7.06 6.01
N ALA A 38 24.87 -7.36 6.91
CA ALA A 38 24.59 -7.89 8.25
C ALA A 38 23.63 -6.99 9.07
N ASP A 39 23.83 -5.68 9.01
CA ASP A 39 22.98 -4.71 9.74
C ASP A 39 21.56 -4.65 9.18
N GLU A 40 21.41 -4.76 7.86
CA GLU A 40 20.11 -4.84 7.19
C GLU A 40 19.39 -6.14 7.53
N MET A 41 20.12 -7.24 7.66
CA MET A 41 19.57 -8.52 8.10
C MET A 41 18.99 -8.46 9.51
N ILE A 42 19.71 -7.80 10.44
CA ILE A 42 19.24 -7.61 11.82
C ILE A 42 17.97 -6.76 11.84
N LEU A 43 17.95 -5.67 11.07
CA LEU A 43 16.79 -4.80 10.96
C LEU A 43 15.59 -5.53 10.37
N LEU A 44 15.82 -6.32 9.34
CA LEU A 44 14.81 -7.13 8.68
C LEU A 44 14.24 -8.20 9.61
N GLU A 45 15.07 -8.89 10.40
CA GLU A 45 14.61 -9.84 11.40
C GLU A 45 13.73 -9.18 12.46
N LYS A 46 14.13 -8.01 12.97
CA LYS A 46 13.32 -7.23 13.91
C LYS A 46 11.97 -6.82 13.29
N PHE A 47 11.98 -6.39 12.05
CA PHE A 47 10.76 -6.04 11.32
C PHE A 47 9.83 -7.24 11.15
N VAL A 48 10.37 -8.41 10.81
CA VAL A 48 9.58 -9.65 10.68
C VAL A 48 8.95 -10.07 12.01
N ASN A 49 9.70 -10.02 13.07
CA ASN A 49 9.18 -10.33 14.42
C ASN A 49 8.05 -9.35 14.78
N TYR A 50 8.26 -8.05 14.53
CA TYR A 50 7.24 -7.03 14.72
C TYR A 50 5.98 -7.30 13.89
N THR A 51 6.12 -7.70 12.61
CA THR A 51 4.96 -8.04 11.77
C THR A 51 4.19 -9.24 12.28
N GLN A 52 4.87 -10.20 12.90
CA GLN A 52 4.21 -11.38 13.49
C GLN A 52 3.37 -11.02 14.71
N GLU A 53 3.87 -10.11 15.53
CA GLU A 53 3.15 -9.64 16.72
C GLU A 53 1.92 -8.80 16.34
N LYS A 54 2.00 -8.00 15.28
CA LYS A 54 0.98 -7.03 14.85
C LYS A 54 0.05 -7.51 13.74
N ASN A 55 0.23 -8.74 13.24
CA ASN A 55 -0.41 -9.26 12.02
C ASN A 55 -1.95 -9.24 11.98
N THR A 56 -2.64 -9.19 13.12
CA THR A 56 -4.11 -9.14 13.19
C THR A 56 -4.67 -7.72 13.09
N GLU A 57 -3.80 -6.73 13.03
CA GLU A 57 -4.18 -5.34 13.23
C GLU A 57 -4.10 -4.49 11.96
N LEU A 58 -3.71 -5.06 10.83
CA LEU A 58 -3.19 -4.32 9.68
C LEU A 58 -4.03 -4.55 8.43
N SER A 59 -4.23 -3.49 7.66
CA SER A 59 -5.09 -3.46 6.47
C SER A 59 -4.32 -3.30 5.15
N SER A 60 -3.10 -2.76 5.19
CA SER A 60 -2.35 -2.47 3.97
C SER A 60 -1.97 -3.71 3.16
N GLN A 61 -1.88 -3.55 1.84
CA GLN A 61 -1.59 -4.64 0.90
C GLN A 61 -0.19 -5.23 1.09
N LEU A 62 0.81 -4.39 1.31
CA LEU A 62 2.24 -4.75 1.35
C LEU A 62 2.90 -4.40 2.69
N PHE A 63 2.13 -4.33 3.78
CA PHE A 63 2.62 -3.99 5.11
C PHE A 63 3.22 -2.58 5.25
N GLN A 64 2.77 -1.62 4.45
CA GLN A 64 3.23 -0.23 4.55
C GLN A 64 2.88 0.38 5.91
N ASP A 65 1.68 0.14 6.42
CA ASP A 65 1.22 0.54 7.75
C ASP A 65 2.08 -0.07 8.87
N VAL A 66 2.45 -1.35 8.73
CA VAL A 66 3.37 -2.02 9.67
C VAL A 66 4.74 -1.39 9.63
N PHE A 67 5.27 -1.19 8.42
CA PHE A 67 6.60 -0.63 8.25
C PHE A 67 6.70 0.77 8.85
N VAL A 68 5.70 1.61 8.58
CA VAL A 68 5.61 2.96 9.17
C VAL A 68 5.55 2.88 10.70
N SER A 69 4.69 2.02 11.24
CA SER A 69 4.55 1.79 12.68
C SER A 69 5.85 1.26 13.32
N PHE A 70 6.56 0.39 12.62
CA PHE A 70 7.85 -0.15 13.07
C PHE A 70 8.95 0.92 13.14
N ILE A 71 9.05 1.78 12.12
CA ILE A 71 10.10 2.80 12.03
C ILE A 71 9.82 4.00 12.94
N ILE A 72 8.58 4.46 12.97
CA ILE A 72 8.20 5.71 13.67
C ILE A 72 7.78 5.43 15.11
N GLY A 73 7.38 4.19 15.41
CA GLY A 73 6.76 3.81 16.68
C GLY A 73 5.27 4.14 16.74
N ASN A 74 4.68 3.79 17.87
CA ASN A 74 3.24 3.95 18.10
C ASN A 74 2.89 5.27 18.80
N ASP A 75 3.71 6.30 18.64
CA ASP A 75 3.44 7.60 19.24
C ASP A 75 2.16 8.19 18.66
N PHE A 76 1.30 8.66 19.53
CA PHE A 76 0.10 9.39 19.16
C PHE A 76 0.43 10.75 18.54
N ASN A 77 -0.53 11.37 17.84
CA ASN A 77 -0.41 12.68 17.19
C ASN A 77 0.51 12.70 15.96
N LYS A 78 0.47 11.67 15.15
CA LYS A 78 1.07 11.67 13.81
C LYS A 78 0.03 12.00 12.76
N ASN A 79 0.49 12.53 11.64
CA ASN A 79 -0.37 12.83 10.51
C ASN A 79 -0.03 11.95 9.31
N PHE A 80 -1.05 11.66 8.50
CA PHE A 80 -0.89 10.94 7.24
C PHE A 80 -1.56 11.66 6.07
N LEU A 81 -1.12 11.30 4.88
CA LEU A 81 -1.77 11.64 3.62
C LEU A 81 -1.75 10.38 2.75
N GLU A 82 -2.93 9.90 2.36
CA GLU A 82 -3.09 8.72 1.50
C GLU A 82 -3.74 9.12 0.18
N PHE A 83 -3.13 8.68 -0.93
CA PHE A 83 -3.66 8.87 -2.29
C PHE A 83 -4.25 7.56 -2.79
N GLY A 84 -5.37 7.63 -3.53
CA GLY A 84 -6.08 6.45 -3.99
C GLY A 84 -6.66 5.65 -2.84
N ALA A 85 -7.37 6.34 -1.95
CA ALA A 85 -7.89 5.76 -0.71
C ALA A 85 -9.00 4.73 -0.93
N THR A 86 -9.56 4.63 -2.13
CA THR A 86 -10.66 3.72 -2.52
C THR A 86 -11.82 3.76 -1.52
N ASP A 87 -12.17 2.66 -0.90
CA ASP A 87 -13.23 2.61 0.11
C ASP A 87 -12.75 2.97 1.54
N GLY A 88 -11.44 3.21 1.71
CA GLY A 88 -10.82 3.62 2.96
C GLY A 88 -10.52 2.52 3.97
N ILE A 89 -10.81 1.24 3.66
CA ILE A 89 -10.54 0.08 4.50
C ILE A 89 -9.68 -0.94 3.75
N ASP A 90 -10.22 -1.46 2.64
CA ASP A 90 -9.56 -2.52 1.88
C ASP A 90 -8.27 -2.00 1.26
N LEU A 91 -7.16 -2.65 1.58
CA LEU A 91 -5.81 -2.28 1.13
C LEU A 91 -5.31 -0.90 1.58
N SER A 92 -6.05 -0.20 2.45
CA SER A 92 -5.66 1.11 2.96
C SER A 92 -4.34 1.04 3.75
N ASN A 93 -3.45 1.98 3.46
CA ASN A 93 -2.16 2.12 4.15
C ASN A 93 -2.29 2.87 5.49
N THR A 94 -3.42 3.51 5.74
CA THR A 94 -3.62 4.40 6.90
C THR A 94 -4.78 4.01 7.81
N PHE A 95 -5.62 3.06 7.42
CA PHE A 95 -6.78 2.66 8.22
C PHE A 95 -6.38 2.19 9.63
N ALA A 96 -5.39 1.30 9.72
CA ALA A 96 -4.89 0.84 11.01
C ALA A 96 -4.20 1.96 11.80
N LEU A 97 -3.46 2.83 11.12
CA LEU A 97 -2.80 3.99 11.75
C LEU A 97 -3.82 4.92 12.39
N GLU A 98 -4.94 5.22 11.71
CA GLU A 98 -6.02 6.03 12.26
C GLU A 98 -6.74 5.32 13.39
N LYS A 99 -7.29 4.13 13.12
CA LYS A 99 -8.24 3.48 14.04
C LYS A 99 -7.59 2.90 15.30
N LYS A 100 -6.31 2.53 15.23
CA LYS A 100 -5.61 1.87 16.34
C LYS A 100 -4.57 2.74 17.01
N PHE A 101 -3.92 3.60 16.24
CA PHE A 101 -2.85 4.45 16.75
C PHE A 101 -3.26 5.92 16.88
N GLY A 102 -4.52 6.26 16.53
CA GLY A 102 -5.05 7.62 16.69
C GLY A 102 -4.37 8.66 15.80
N TRP A 103 -3.82 8.25 14.66
CA TRP A 103 -3.26 9.19 13.70
C TRP A 103 -4.37 9.95 13.00
N GLU A 104 -4.13 11.20 12.67
CA GLU A 104 -5.04 12.05 11.92
C GLU A 104 -4.50 12.32 10.52
N GLY A 105 -5.39 12.59 9.54
CA GLY A 105 -4.87 12.84 8.21
C GLY A 105 -5.89 13.22 7.17
N VAL A 106 -5.46 13.04 5.92
CA VAL A 106 -6.23 13.37 4.73
C VAL A 106 -6.20 12.18 3.78
N LEU A 107 -7.36 11.86 3.22
CA LEU A 107 -7.53 10.87 2.17
C LEU A 107 -7.86 11.57 0.86
N ALA A 108 -7.18 11.22 -0.22
CA ALA A 108 -7.47 11.71 -1.55
C ALA A 108 -7.95 10.56 -2.44
N GLU A 109 -9.17 10.71 -2.98
CA GLU A 109 -9.77 9.72 -3.86
C GLU A 109 -10.57 10.42 -4.97
N PRO A 110 -10.04 10.51 -6.19
CA PRO A 110 -10.71 11.22 -7.28
C PRO A 110 -11.87 10.44 -7.90
N SER A 111 -11.95 9.11 -7.74
CA SER A 111 -12.96 8.28 -8.36
C SER A 111 -14.31 8.34 -7.62
N PRO A 112 -15.39 8.88 -8.25
CA PRO A 112 -16.68 9.04 -7.57
C PRO A 112 -17.33 7.73 -7.10
N GLN A 113 -16.97 6.60 -7.69
CA GLN A 113 -17.50 5.27 -7.31
C GLN A 113 -17.16 4.87 -5.88
N TRP A 114 -16.10 5.46 -5.30
CA TRP A 114 -15.65 5.16 -3.95
C TRP A 114 -16.19 6.10 -2.89
N HIS A 115 -16.61 7.32 -3.25
CA HIS A 115 -16.86 8.40 -2.30
C HIS A 115 -17.87 8.03 -1.20
N GLU A 116 -19.00 7.43 -1.55
CA GLU A 116 -20.03 7.06 -0.56
C GLU A 116 -19.49 6.06 0.46
N ARG A 117 -18.76 5.03 0.01
CA ARG A 117 -18.16 4.03 0.90
C ARG A 117 -17.04 4.64 1.73
N LEU A 118 -16.19 5.45 1.12
CA LEU A 118 -15.09 6.12 1.79
C LEU A 118 -15.58 7.04 2.91
N GLU A 119 -16.56 7.88 2.65
CA GLU A 119 -17.16 8.77 3.64
C GLU A 119 -17.81 8.00 4.81
N LYS A 120 -18.46 6.89 4.50
CA LYS A 120 -19.07 6.01 5.51
C LYS A 120 -18.01 5.31 6.38
N ASN A 121 -16.93 4.86 5.77
CA ASN A 121 -15.90 4.06 6.44
C ASN A 121 -14.92 4.94 7.25
N ARG A 122 -14.72 6.18 6.80
CA ARG A 122 -13.76 7.13 7.39
C ARG A 122 -14.44 8.50 7.70
N PRO A 123 -15.51 8.50 8.53
CA PRO A 123 -16.35 9.69 8.74
C PRO A 123 -15.63 10.86 9.43
N ASP A 124 -14.57 10.57 10.17
CA ASP A 124 -13.83 11.56 10.95
C ASP A 124 -12.59 12.09 10.20
N THR A 125 -12.30 11.55 9.02
CA THR A 125 -11.11 11.89 8.25
C THR A 125 -11.47 12.84 7.11
N LYS A 126 -10.64 13.86 6.90
CA LYS A 126 -10.81 14.79 5.78
C LYS A 126 -10.60 14.06 4.44
N ILE A 127 -11.60 14.15 3.55
CA ILE A 127 -11.55 13.55 2.21
C ILE A 127 -11.42 14.65 1.16
N ILE A 128 -10.48 14.49 0.23
CA ILE A 128 -10.27 15.31 -0.97
C ILE A 128 -10.71 14.46 -2.16
N LYS A 129 -11.64 14.97 -2.96
CA LYS A 129 -12.22 14.28 -4.14
C LYS A 129 -11.51 14.60 -5.44
N GLU A 130 -10.37 15.27 -5.37
CA GLU A 130 -9.54 15.67 -6.50
C GLU A 130 -8.29 14.79 -6.60
N CYS A 131 -7.71 14.76 -7.80
CA CYS A 131 -6.38 14.19 -8.02
C CYS A 131 -5.32 15.01 -7.28
N ILE A 132 -4.35 14.36 -6.68
CA ILE A 132 -3.14 15.02 -6.19
C ILE A 132 -2.13 15.08 -7.33
N TRP A 133 -1.64 16.28 -7.63
CA TRP A 133 -0.73 16.53 -8.74
C TRP A 133 0.37 17.53 -8.37
N ASN A 134 1.34 17.69 -9.28
CA ASN A 134 2.49 18.58 -9.08
C ASN A 134 2.16 20.07 -9.26
N SER A 135 0.95 20.39 -9.69
CA SER A 135 0.51 21.77 -9.96
C SER A 135 -0.91 21.98 -9.45
N THR A 136 -1.12 23.06 -8.71
CA THR A 136 -2.44 23.42 -8.20
C THR A 136 -3.29 24.09 -9.28
N GLY A 137 -4.58 23.74 -9.34
CA GLY A 137 -5.56 24.39 -10.22
C GLY A 137 -5.53 23.92 -11.67
N CYS A 138 -4.76 22.89 -12.00
CA CYS A 138 -4.86 22.24 -13.31
C CYS A 138 -6.02 21.26 -13.36
N THR A 139 -6.55 21.01 -14.55
CA THR A 139 -7.54 19.96 -14.83
C THR A 139 -6.81 18.77 -15.43
N LEU A 140 -7.13 17.57 -14.93
CA LEU A 140 -6.57 16.31 -15.40
C LEU A 140 -7.69 15.43 -15.94
N ASP A 141 -7.41 14.72 -17.02
CA ASP A 141 -8.29 13.67 -17.52
C ASP A 141 -8.10 12.42 -16.66
N PHE A 142 -9.18 11.92 -16.06
CA PHE A 142 -9.16 10.76 -15.20
C PHE A 142 -9.86 9.57 -15.85
N PHE A 143 -9.15 8.46 -16.01
CA PHE A 143 -9.67 7.20 -16.54
C PHE A 143 -10.34 6.39 -15.44
N MET A 144 -11.65 6.17 -15.57
CA MET A 144 -12.43 5.31 -14.71
C MET A 144 -12.39 3.86 -15.23
N SER A 145 -11.78 2.97 -14.47
CA SER A 145 -11.76 1.54 -14.78
C SER A 145 -13.00 0.84 -14.24
N SER A 146 -13.44 -0.25 -14.91
CA SER A 146 -14.45 -1.17 -14.39
C SER A 146 -13.96 -1.93 -13.13
N VAL A 147 -12.64 -2.08 -12.99
CA VAL A 147 -11.97 -2.50 -11.75
C VAL A 147 -11.53 -1.22 -11.06
N GLY A 148 -12.28 -0.80 -10.04
CA GLY A 148 -12.18 0.54 -9.46
C GLY A 148 -10.78 0.93 -9.02
N GLU A 149 -10.04 0.01 -8.43
CA GLU A 149 -8.67 0.18 -7.94
C GLU A 149 -7.65 0.48 -9.06
N LEU A 150 -8.03 0.23 -10.32
CA LEU A 150 -7.20 0.49 -11.49
C LEU A 150 -7.58 1.80 -12.21
N SER A 151 -8.40 2.62 -11.58
CA SER A 151 -8.69 3.97 -12.07
C SER A 151 -7.47 4.86 -11.87
N THR A 152 -7.12 5.66 -12.87
CA THR A 152 -5.86 6.42 -12.87
C THR A 152 -5.96 7.69 -13.71
N ILE A 153 -5.00 8.59 -13.58
CA ILE A 153 -4.85 9.73 -14.51
C ILE A 153 -4.61 9.16 -15.92
N ASN A 154 -5.33 9.67 -16.92
CA ASN A 154 -5.38 9.09 -18.26
C ASN A 154 -3.99 8.92 -18.91
N ASP A 155 -3.04 9.78 -18.59
CA ASP A 155 -1.66 9.72 -19.09
C ASP A 155 -0.92 8.44 -18.66
N PHE A 156 -1.34 7.80 -17.56
CA PHE A 156 -0.73 6.57 -17.02
C PHE A 156 -1.53 5.30 -17.33
N LYS A 157 -2.70 5.44 -17.97
CA LYS A 157 -3.60 4.32 -18.27
C LYS A 157 -2.91 3.11 -18.90
N GLU A 158 -2.06 3.34 -19.90
CA GLU A 158 -1.38 2.27 -20.62
C GLU A 158 -0.34 1.53 -19.76
N SER A 159 0.34 2.23 -18.86
CA SER A 159 1.31 1.62 -17.95
C SER A 159 0.62 0.79 -16.87
N ASP A 160 -0.47 1.30 -16.30
CA ASP A 160 -1.21 0.64 -15.23
C ASP A 160 -1.94 -0.61 -15.74
N LEU A 161 -2.55 -0.55 -16.93
CA LEU A 161 -3.21 -1.71 -17.55
C LEU A 161 -2.23 -2.82 -17.95
N LYS A 162 -0.99 -2.50 -18.30
CA LYS A 162 0.07 -3.50 -18.59
C LYS A 162 0.56 -4.22 -17.36
N SER A 163 0.39 -3.66 -16.18
CA SER A 163 0.76 -4.29 -14.91
C SER A 163 -0.17 -5.44 -14.50
N ILE A 164 -1.32 -5.60 -15.18
CA ILE A 164 -2.29 -6.66 -14.89
C ILE A 164 -1.79 -7.98 -15.49
N PRO A 165 -1.57 -9.03 -14.67
CA PRO A 165 -1.21 -10.35 -15.18
C PRO A 165 -2.28 -10.88 -16.15
N GLY A 166 -1.91 -11.18 -17.38
CA GLY A 166 -2.80 -11.71 -18.43
C GLY A 166 -3.23 -10.69 -19.49
N ASN A 167 -2.85 -9.44 -19.40
CA ASN A 167 -3.20 -8.38 -20.37
C ASN A 167 -2.04 -8.05 -21.34
N THR A 168 -1.24 -9.04 -21.70
CA THR A 168 -0.25 -8.90 -22.78
C THR A 168 -0.97 -9.03 -24.13
N LYS A 169 -1.16 -7.89 -24.82
CA LYS A 169 -1.33 -7.89 -26.29
C LYS A 169 0.03 -7.86 -26.94
#